data_5d107a8b941cb04972c0ca0df6b6b433
#
_entry.id   5d107a8b941cb04972c0ca0df6b6b433
#
_cell.length_a   1.000
_cell.length_b   1.000
_cell.length_c   1.000
_cell.angle_alpha   90.00
_cell.angle_beta   90.00
_cell.angle_gamma   90.00
#
_symmetry.space_group_name_H-M   'P 1'
#
loop_
_entity.id
_entity.type
_entity.pdbx_description
1 polymer ?
#
loop_
_entity_poly.entity_id
_entity_poly.type
_entity_poly.pdbx_seq_one_letter_code
_entity_poly.pdbx_strand_id
1 'polypeptide(L)' 'LDYKEAIIEIVGKIHNERILKRIYKFVAYLYTHETGS' A
#
# COMPACT_ATOMS: atom_id res chain seq x y z
N LEU A 1 -1.07 11.34 -13.78
CA LEU A 1 -0.35 10.22 -13.15
C LEU A 1 -1.32 9.23 -12.56
N ASP A 2 -1.17 7.97 -12.91
CA ASP A 2 -1.96 6.90 -12.31
C ASP A 2 -1.28 6.45 -11.01
N TYR A 3 -1.76 6.97 -9.90
CA TYR A 3 -1.17 6.66 -8.60
C TYR A 3 -1.30 5.19 -8.22
N LYS A 4 -2.40 4.56 -8.61
CA LYS A 4 -2.61 3.14 -8.30
C LYS A 4 -1.53 2.28 -8.96
N GLU A 5 -1.27 2.49 -10.25
CA GLU A 5 -0.22 1.76 -10.94
C GLU A 5 1.15 2.09 -10.39
N ALA A 6 1.39 3.36 -10.07
CA ALA A 6 2.67 3.79 -9.51
C ALA A 6 2.93 3.11 -8.17
N ILE A 7 1.91 3.01 -7.33
CA ILE A 7 2.03 2.34 -6.03
C ILE A 7 2.35 0.87 -6.22
N ILE A 8 1.63 0.20 -7.11
CA ILE A 8 1.86 -1.23 -7.38
C ILE A 8 3.28 -1.45 -7.87
N GLU A 9 3.76 -0.58 -8.76
CA GLU A 9 5.11 -0.70 -9.29
C GLU A 9 6.16 -0.54 -8.19
N ILE A 10 6.01 0.48 -7.34
CA ILE A 10 6.95 0.71 -6.26
C ILE A 10 6.96 -0.45 -5.28
N VAL A 11 5.78 -0.89 -4.85
CA VAL A 11 5.65 -2.00 -3.91
C VAL A 11 6.24 -3.27 -4.50
N GLY A 12 6.07 -3.47 -5.80
CA GLY A 12 6.61 -4.65 -6.48
C GLY A 12 8.12 -4.72 -6.47
N LYS A 13 8.80 -3.59 -6.22
CA LYS A 13 10.26 -3.54 -6.14
C LYS A 13 10.79 -3.74 -4.73
N ILE A 14 9.92 -3.80 -3.75
CA ILE A 14 10.31 -3.97 -2.35
C ILE A 14 10.27 -5.45 -2.01
N HIS A 15 11.38 -5.96 -1.47
CA HIS A 15 11.50 -7.37 -1.13
C HIS A 15 11.71 -7.62 0.37
N ASN A 16 11.68 -6.54 1.16
CA ASN A 16 11.87 -6.65 2.61
C ASN A 16 10.51 -6.90 3.27
N GLU A 17 10.37 -8.07 3.90
CA GLU A 17 9.11 -8.48 4.52
C GLU A 17 8.63 -7.52 5.62
N ARG A 18 9.55 -6.95 6.39
CA ARG A 18 9.17 -6.01 7.45
C ARG A 18 8.57 -4.74 6.87
N ILE A 19 9.17 -4.26 5.79
CA ILE A 19 8.69 -3.06 5.10
C ILE A 19 7.35 -3.36 4.44
N LEU A 20 7.25 -4.51 3.78
CA LEU A 20 5.99 -4.91 3.14
C LEU A 20 4.85 -5.02 4.15
N LYS A 21 5.15 -5.54 5.35
CA LYS A 21 4.16 -5.63 6.41
C LYS A 21 3.67 -4.25 6.84
N ARG A 22 4.59 -3.28 6.94
CA ARG A 22 4.23 -1.90 7.27
C ARG A 22 3.34 -1.29 6.19
N ILE A 23 3.70 -1.51 4.95
CA ILE A 23 2.93 -1.00 3.83
C ILE A 23 1.53 -1.60 3.85
N TYR A 24 1.44 -2.91 4.07
CA TYR A 24 0.15 -3.58 4.15
C TYR A 24 -0.73 -2.99 5.23
N LYS A 25 -0.18 -2.80 6.42
CA LYS A 25 -0.94 -2.24 7.54
C LYS A 25 -1.42 -0.83 7.25
N PHE A 26 -0.57 -0.02 6.64
CA PHE A 26 -0.92 1.36 6.31
C PHE A 26 -2.01 1.41 5.23
N VAL A 27 -1.85 0.62 4.19
CA VAL A 27 -2.84 0.57 3.11
C VAL A 27 -4.17 0.03 3.62
N ALA A 28 -4.13 -1.01 4.45
CA ALA A 28 -5.35 -1.56 5.03
C ALA A 28 -6.06 -0.53 5.90
N TYR A 29 -5.31 0.24 6.66
CA TYR A 29 -5.86 1.31 7.47
C TYR A 29 -6.56 2.35 6.59
N LEU A 30 -5.89 2.80 5.55
CA LEU A 30 -6.46 3.78 4.63
C LEU A 30 -7.70 3.24 3.93
N TYR A 31 -7.67 1.98 3.55
CA TYR A 31 -8.81 1.36 2.89
C TYR A 31 -10.04 1.35 3.79
N THR A 32 -9.87 0.98 5.07
CA THR A 32 -11.00 0.97 5.99
C THR A 32 -11.53 2.38 6.24
N HIS A 33 -10.65 3.38 6.25
CA HIS A 33 -11.08 4.76 6.43
C HIS A 33 -11.83 5.28 5.21
N GLU A 34 -11.42 4.88 4.02
CA GLU A 34 -12.12 5.28 2.81
C GLU A 34 -13.52 4.68 2.77
N THR A 35 -13.62 3.39 3.02
CA THR A 35 -14.91 2.69 2.92
C THR A 35 -15.82 2.95 4.11
N GLY A 36 -15.25 3.34 5.24
CA GLY A 36 -16.01 3.59 6.46
C GLY A 36 -16.59 4.99 6.56
N SER A 37 -16.23 5.86 5.65
CA SER A 37 -16.65 7.26 5.71
C SER A 37 -17.95 7.54 4.95
#